data_a9653cbb3c64cebf028e614e4597e8ae
#
_entry.id   a9653cbb3c64cebf028e614e4597e8ae
#
_cell.length_a   1.000
_cell.length_b   1.000
_cell.length_c   1.000
_cell.angle_alpha   90.00
_cell.angle_beta   90.00
_cell.angle_gamma   90.00
#
_symmetry.space_group_name_H-M   'P 1'
#
loop_
_entity.id
_entity.type
_entity.pdbx_description
1 polymer ?
#
loop_
_entity_poly.entity_id
_entity_poly.type
_entity_poly.pdbx_seq_one_letter_code
_entity_poly.pdbx_strand_id
1 'polypeptide(L)'
;LDGLQTVVLPSCVVSIYDYAFYQCGGLVSVVMPDGLFSIGSHTFQGCRELSSLILPKKLGQISDHAFWGCNKITSVELPSSLMSIDATAFSSCEGLTSVKVDEANPYYSSEETVLYNKDKSRLYAAWGNIKDYVVPSSVSSIENNAFYYNSSLTSLSASSNLISIGKEAFYDCVNLASIELPEVTIIGTSAFAGCSKLTSFTFPKNLTTIGYAAFYGCSGLTTLSLPSNLTKIGMNAFRKCNGLTSIYANMTTPAEIDQCAFDENIKANATLYVPNGTYQTYAVANCWRDFLKIKEFDSTGVESVFSTSDVKELSRYTVNGQRLKEPTRGLNIVKYSDGSSRKEIVK
;
A
#
# COMPACT_ATOMS: atom_id res chain seq x y z
N LEU A 1 -30.66 -12.19 3.85
CA LEU A 1 -31.64 -11.73 4.88
C LEU A 1 -31.89 -10.22 4.75
N ASP A 2 -32.34 -9.76 3.59
CA ASP A 2 -32.48 -8.32 3.28
C ASP A 2 -33.56 -7.61 4.14
N GLY A 3 -34.45 -8.35 4.81
CA GLY A 3 -35.46 -7.79 5.72
C GLY A 3 -35.04 -7.65 7.18
N LEU A 4 -33.85 -8.13 7.57
CA LEU A 4 -33.37 -8.05 8.96
C LEU A 4 -32.76 -6.66 9.20
N GLN A 5 -33.42 -5.85 10.04
CA GLN A 5 -32.96 -4.49 10.31
C GLN A 5 -32.25 -4.35 11.67
N THR A 6 -32.67 -5.07 12.68
CA THR A 6 -32.12 -4.99 14.03
C THR A 6 -31.98 -6.37 14.65
N VAL A 7 -30.85 -6.59 15.31
CA VAL A 7 -30.55 -7.80 16.08
C VAL A 7 -30.23 -7.41 17.52
N VAL A 8 -30.84 -8.11 18.46
CA VAL A 8 -30.50 -8.02 19.88
C VAL A 8 -29.95 -9.36 20.33
N LEU A 9 -28.68 -9.43 20.65
CA LEU A 9 -28.06 -10.67 21.10
C LEU A 9 -28.34 -10.89 22.59
N PRO A 10 -28.69 -12.13 22.99
CA PRO A 10 -28.90 -12.48 24.40
C PRO A 10 -27.68 -12.23 25.27
N SER A 11 -27.88 -11.94 26.56
CA SER A 11 -26.79 -11.63 27.51
C SER A 11 -25.79 -12.77 27.75
N CYS A 12 -26.17 -14.01 27.40
CA CYS A 12 -25.29 -15.19 27.52
C CYS A 12 -24.32 -15.36 26.33
N VAL A 13 -24.45 -14.54 25.26
CA VAL A 13 -23.57 -14.64 24.08
C VAL A 13 -22.20 -14.08 24.42
N VAL A 14 -21.17 -14.91 24.29
CA VAL A 14 -19.78 -14.54 24.52
C VAL A 14 -18.94 -14.48 23.23
N SER A 15 -19.44 -15.06 22.15
CA SER A 15 -18.78 -15.06 20.82
C SER A 15 -19.80 -15.04 19.71
N ILE A 16 -19.54 -14.26 18.67
CA ILE A 16 -20.26 -14.33 17.39
C ILE A 16 -19.33 -15.04 16.41
N TYR A 17 -19.79 -16.16 15.86
CA TYR A 17 -18.97 -16.99 14.98
C TYR A 17 -18.88 -16.43 13.55
N ASP A 18 -17.97 -17.04 12.78
CA ASP A 18 -17.72 -16.66 11.40
C ASP A 18 -19.00 -16.65 10.56
N TYR A 19 -19.14 -15.66 9.69
CA TYR A 19 -20.26 -15.49 8.74
C TYR A 19 -21.65 -15.37 9.36
N ALA A 20 -21.81 -15.20 10.68
CA ALA A 20 -23.12 -15.23 11.36
C ALA A 20 -24.16 -14.26 10.77
N PHE A 21 -23.71 -13.06 10.32
CA PHE A 21 -24.55 -12.03 9.68
C PHE A 21 -24.00 -11.62 8.32
N TYR A 22 -23.27 -12.55 7.66
CA TYR A 22 -22.68 -12.31 6.35
C TYR A 22 -23.73 -11.86 5.34
N GLN A 23 -23.45 -10.73 4.65
CA GLN A 23 -24.33 -10.16 3.62
C GLN A 23 -25.75 -9.83 4.10
N CYS A 24 -25.97 -9.57 5.39
CA CYS A 24 -27.24 -9.03 5.88
C CYS A 24 -27.33 -7.54 5.51
N GLY A 25 -27.51 -7.24 4.21
CA GLY A 25 -27.44 -5.88 3.65
C GLY A 25 -28.42 -4.89 4.25
N GLY A 26 -29.58 -5.35 4.76
CA GLY A 26 -30.60 -4.51 5.43
C GLY A 26 -30.35 -4.26 6.91
N LEU A 27 -29.32 -4.88 7.52
CA LEU A 27 -29.03 -4.76 8.95
C LEU A 27 -28.53 -3.36 9.30
N VAL A 28 -29.29 -2.63 10.12
CA VAL A 28 -29.01 -1.24 10.53
C VAL A 28 -28.30 -1.18 11.89
N SER A 29 -28.67 -2.08 12.81
CA SER A 29 -28.11 -2.07 14.17
C SER A 29 -28.00 -3.47 14.76
N VAL A 30 -26.98 -3.65 15.60
CA VAL A 30 -26.78 -4.87 16.42
C VAL A 30 -26.53 -4.43 17.87
N VAL A 31 -27.35 -4.90 18.79
CA VAL A 31 -27.13 -4.73 20.21
C VAL A 31 -26.32 -5.93 20.72
N MET A 32 -25.11 -5.67 21.12
CA MET A 32 -24.16 -6.68 21.61
C MET A 32 -24.15 -6.67 23.14
N PRO A 33 -24.15 -7.84 23.81
CA PRO A 33 -24.12 -7.90 25.28
C PRO A 33 -22.72 -7.55 25.81
N ASP A 34 -22.67 -7.02 27.05
CA ASP A 34 -21.41 -6.64 27.72
C ASP A 34 -20.41 -7.81 27.87
N GLY A 35 -20.91 -9.04 27.88
CA GLY A 35 -20.11 -10.27 27.98
C GLY A 35 -19.45 -10.74 26.70
N LEU A 36 -19.75 -10.11 25.56
CA LEU A 36 -19.19 -10.52 24.27
C LEU A 36 -17.68 -10.31 24.25
N PHE A 37 -16.93 -11.37 23.94
CA PHE A 37 -15.48 -11.35 23.91
C PHE A 37 -14.90 -11.38 22.49
N SER A 38 -15.56 -12.07 21.53
CA SER A 38 -15.03 -12.21 20.17
C SER A 38 -16.06 -12.04 19.06
N ILE A 39 -15.61 -11.44 17.97
CA ILE A 39 -16.33 -11.35 16.69
C ILE A 39 -15.50 -12.09 15.65
N GLY A 40 -16.09 -13.12 15.05
CA GLY A 40 -15.45 -14.01 14.09
C GLY A 40 -15.22 -13.40 12.71
N SER A 41 -14.59 -14.19 11.84
CA SER A 41 -14.25 -13.78 10.48
C SER A 41 -15.51 -13.57 9.64
N HIS A 42 -15.50 -12.50 8.83
CA HIS A 42 -16.61 -12.16 7.91
C HIS A 42 -17.99 -12.02 8.58
N THR A 43 -18.05 -11.86 9.89
CA THR A 43 -19.32 -11.91 10.66
C THR A 43 -20.35 -10.91 10.14
N PHE A 44 -19.99 -9.65 9.92
CA PHE A 44 -20.86 -8.59 9.40
C PHE A 44 -20.41 -8.11 8.01
N GLN A 45 -19.63 -8.90 7.29
CA GLN A 45 -19.19 -8.51 5.96
C GLN A 45 -20.38 -8.23 5.06
N GLY A 46 -20.37 -7.04 4.43
CA GLY A 46 -21.41 -6.62 3.51
C GLY A 46 -22.74 -6.22 4.16
N CYS A 47 -22.76 -5.96 5.48
CA CYS A 47 -23.89 -5.33 6.16
C CYS A 47 -23.88 -3.83 5.82
N ARG A 48 -24.30 -3.48 4.60
CA ARG A 48 -24.09 -2.16 4.00
C ARG A 48 -24.85 -1.03 4.72
N GLU A 49 -25.97 -1.34 5.37
CA GLU A 49 -26.83 -0.39 6.10
C GLU A 49 -26.46 -0.32 7.59
N LEU A 50 -25.47 -1.10 8.08
CA LEU A 50 -25.05 -1.08 9.48
C LEU A 50 -24.40 0.27 9.78
N SER A 51 -25.13 1.10 10.53
CA SER A 51 -24.76 2.49 10.86
C SER A 51 -24.48 2.69 12.35
N SER A 52 -25.10 1.88 13.22
CA SER A 52 -24.89 1.94 14.66
C SER A 52 -24.06 0.74 15.10
N LEU A 53 -22.81 0.98 15.45
CA LEU A 53 -21.88 -0.01 15.98
C LEU A 53 -21.32 0.43 17.32
N ILE A 54 -21.79 -0.23 18.40
CA ILE A 54 -21.27 -0.05 19.74
C ILE A 54 -20.57 -1.35 20.15
N LEU A 55 -19.27 -1.30 20.29
CA LEU A 55 -18.48 -2.45 20.71
C LEU A 55 -18.48 -2.58 22.23
N PRO A 56 -18.72 -3.80 22.79
CA PRO A 56 -18.79 -3.98 24.23
C PRO A 56 -17.42 -3.84 24.90
N LYS A 57 -17.44 -3.38 26.16
CA LYS A 57 -16.21 -3.08 26.95
C LYS A 57 -15.33 -4.29 27.24
N LYS A 58 -15.82 -5.52 27.08
CA LYS A 58 -15.07 -6.78 27.28
C LYS A 58 -14.60 -7.39 25.96
N LEU A 59 -14.86 -6.75 24.82
CA LEU A 59 -14.45 -7.30 23.52
C LEU A 59 -12.93 -7.40 23.43
N GLY A 60 -12.42 -8.61 23.27
CA GLY A 60 -10.99 -8.93 23.21
C GLY A 60 -10.48 -9.18 21.80
N GLN A 61 -11.35 -9.61 20.87
CA GLN A 61 -10.92 -10.00 19.53
C GLN A 61 -11.91 -9.62 18.44
N ILE A 62 -11.37 -9.09 17.33
CA ILE A 62 -12.09 -8.86 16.07
C ILE A 62 -11.27 -9.54 14.96
N SER A 63 -11.88 -10.51 14.26
CA SER A 63 -11.21 -11.31 13.23
C SER A 63 -11.25 -10.62 11.86
N ASP A 64 -10.62 -11.28 10.87
CA ASP A 64 -10.50 -10.79 9.51
C ASP A 64 -11.86 -10.51 8.86
N HIS A 65 -11.92 -9.43 8.08
CA HIS A 65 -13.11 -9.01 7.33
C HIS A 65 -14.40 -8.87 8.16
N ALA A 66 -14.32 -8.82 9.49
CA ALA A 66 -15.48 -8.85 10.38
C ALA A 66 -16.56 -7.81 10.01
N PHE A 67 -16.16 -6.61 9.58
CA PHE A 67 -17.02 -5.50 9.15
C PHE A 67 -16.72 -5.02 7.73
N TRP A 68 -16.10 -5.85 6.90
CA TRP A 68 -15.78 -5.48 5.52
C TRP A 68 -16.98 -4.92 4.78
N GLY A 69 -16.83 -3.74 4.16
CA GLY A 69 -17.87 -3.15 3.32
C GLY A 69 -19.12 -2.69 4.08
N CYS A 70 -19.00 -2.44 5.40
CA CYS A 70 -20.03 -1.80 6.20
C CYS A 70 -19.99 -0.28 5.98
N ASN A 71 -20.50 0.18 4.82
CA ASN A 71 -20.28 1.55 4.30
C ASN A 71 -20.98 2.65 5.09
N LYS A 72 -21.93 2.31 5.96
CA LYS A 72 -22.65 3.27 6.81
C LYS A 72 -22.02 3.48 8.20
N ILE A 73 -21.03 2.67 8.57
CA ILE A 73 -20.26 2.91 9.81
C ILE A 73 -19.42 4.17 9.61
N THR A 74 -19.62 5.18 10.45
CA THR A 74 -18.90 6.45 10.39
C THR A 74 -17.82 6.58 11.45
N SER A 75 -17.99 5.90 12.59
CA SER A 75 -17.03 5.91 13.68
C SER A 75 -17.01 4.58 14.43
N VAL A 76 -15.86 4.24 14.99
CA VAL A 76 -15.66 3.05 15.83
C VAL A 76 -14.85 3.43 17.06
N GLU A 77 -15.32 3.01 18.26
CA GLU A 77 -14.56 3.08 19.50
C GLU A 77 -14.05 1.68 19.87
N LEU A 78 -12.73 1.49 19.85
CA LEU A 78 -12.08 0.22 20.20
C LEU A 78 -11.79 0.20 21.71
N PRO A 79 -12.31 -0.80 22.47
CA PRO A 79 -12.22 -0.80 23.92
C PRO A 79 -10.82 -1.10 24.46
N SER A 80 -10.58 -0.76 25.72
CA SER A 80 -9.31 -1.05 26.42
C SER A 80 -9.01 -2.55 26.54
N SER A 81 -10.04 -3.39 26.50
CA SER A 81 -9.91 -4.85 26.54
C SER A 81 -9.45 -5.49 25.21
N LEU A 82 -9.48 -4.74 24.09
CA LEU A 82 -9.17 -5.30 22.77
C LEU A 82 -7.69 -5.68 22.69
N MET A 83 -7.44 -6.98 22.56
CA MET A 83 -6.11 -7.58 22.47
C MET A 83 -5.67 -7.87 21.03
N SER A 84 -6.63 -8.16 20.14
CA SER A 84 -6.36 -8.51 18.75
C SER A 84 -7.44 -7.96 17.82
N ILE A 85 -7.01 -7.35 16.74
CA ILE A 85 -7.86 -6.95 15.64
C ILE A 85 -7.12 -7.20 14.33
N ASP A 86 -7.78 -7.83 13.37
CA ASP A 86 -7.21 -8.01 12.04
C ASP A 86 -7.22 -6.69 11.26
N ALA A 87 -6.18 -6.43 10.49
CA ALA A 87 -6.04 -5.21 9.69
C ALA A 87 -7.16 -5.06 8.65
N THR A 88 -7.76 -6.17 8.19
CA THR A 88 -8.86 -6.18 7.22
C THR A 88 -10.24 -5.98 7.85
N ALA A 89 -10.33 -5.93 9.17
CA ALA A 89 -11.61 -5.91 9.90
C ALA A 89 -12.60 -4.85 9.40
N PHE A 90 -12.12 -3.63 9.10
CA PHE A 90 -12.92 -2.52 8.59
C PHE A 90 -12.53 -2.07 7.18
N SER A 91 -11.87 -2.93 6.40
CA SER A 91 -11.53 -2.62 5.01
C SER A 91 -12.80 -2.37 4.19
N SER A 92 -12.70 -1.50 3.18
CA SER A 92 -13.84 -1.06 2.35
C SER A 92 -15.01 -0.44 3.13
N CYS A 93 -14.82 0.02 4.36
CA CYS A 93 -15.79 0.84 5.09
C CYS A 93 -15.67 2.30 4.65
N GLU A 94 -16.20 2.64 3.47
CA GLU A 94 -16.01 3.96 2.84
C GLU A 94 -16.59 5.12 3.66
N GLY A 95 -17.57 4.87 4.52
CA GLY A 95 -18.16 5.87 5.41
C GLY A 95 -17.33 6.17 6.65
N LEU A 96 -16.31 5.35 6.96
CA LEU A 96 -15.54 5.46 8.21
C LEU A 96 -14.63 6.70 8.18
N THR A 97 -14.82 7.59 9.15
CA THR A 97 -14.07 8.85 9.29
C THR A 97 -13.33 8.97 10.62
N SER A 98 -13.62 8.09 11.59
CA SER A 98 -12.99 8.11 12.91
C SER A 98 -12.85 6.72 13.51
N VAL A 99 -11.66 6.40 13.97
CA VAL A 99 -11.36 5.23 14.81
C VAL A 99 -10.69 5.73 16.09
N LYS A 100 -11.32 5.50 17.22
CA LYS A 100 -10.79 5.90 18.53
C LYS A 100 -10.45 4.67 19.35
N VAL A 101 -9.20 4.53 19.74
CA VAL A 101 -8.76 3.53 20.71
C VAL A 101 -8.84 4.11 22.10
N ASP A 102 -9.44 3.37 23.05
CA ASP A 102 -9.46 3.72 24.48
C ASP A 102 -8.02 3.93 24.99
N GLU A 103 -7.78 5.06 25.69
CA GLU A 103 -6.44 5.43 26.16
C GLU A 103 -5.81 4.37 27.09
N ALA A 104 -6.64 3.62 27.81
CA ALA A 104 -6.20 2.51 28.67
C ALA A 104 -5.86 1.22 27.88
N ASN A 105 -6.08 1.16 26.56
CA ASN A 105 -5.66 0.02 25.76
C ASN A 105 -4.13 -0.10 25.78
N PRO A 106 -3.55 -1.27 26.17
CA PRO A 106 -2.11 -1.42 26.28
C PRO A 106 -1.41 -1.74 24.97
N TYR A 107 -2.14 -2.11 23.92
CA TYR A 107 -1.58 -2.63 22.67
C TYR A 107 -1.63 -1.64 21.52
N TYR A 108 -2.71 -0.85 21.43
CA TYR A 108 -3.02 -0.01 20.28
C TYR A 108 -3.17 1.45 20.63
N SER A 109 -3.00 2.27 19.62
CA SER A 109 -3.36 3.69 19.57
C SER A 109 -3.92 4.02 18.19
N SER A 110 -4.61 5.15 18.03
CA SER A 110 -5.16 5.56 16.73
C SER A 110 -4.99 7.05 16.48
N GLU A 111 -4.94 7.42 15.20
CA GLU A 111 -5.09 8.79 14.70
C GLU A 111 -6.04 8.75 13.51
N GLU A 112 -7.10 9.56 13.56
CA GLU A 112 -8.17 9.56 12.53
C GLU A 112 -8.72 8.14 12.30
N THR A 113 -8.43 7.53 11.16
CA THR A 113 -8.85 6.17 10.81
C THR A 113 -7.68 5.19 10.76
N VAL A 114 -6.50 5.58 11.24
CA VAL A 114 -5.28 4.77 11.22
C VAL A 114 -5.01 4.18 12.61
N LEU A 115 -4.80 2.87 12.63
CA LEU A 115 -4.46 2.08 13.81
C LEU A 115 -2.96 1.80 13.86
N TYR A 116 -2.36 2.03 15.01
CA TYR A 116 -0.95 1.76 15.30
C TYR A 116 -0.81 0.85 16.51
N ASN A 117 0.39 0.31 16.74
CA ASN A 117 0.76 -0.16 18.06
C ASN A 117 0.86 1.02 19.06
N LYS A 118 0.99 0.72 20.34
CA LYS A 118 0.91 1.72 21.42
C LYS A 118 1.95 2.85 21.29
N ASP A 119 3.16 2.53 20.86
CA ASP A 119 4.27 3.50 20.72
C ASP A 119 4.35 4.12 19.31
N LYS A 120 3.42 3.79 18.43
CA LYS A 120 3.34 4.26 17.03
C LYS A 120 4.57 3.95 16.18
N SER A 121 5.31 2.91 16.52
CA SER A 121 6.41 2.43 15.67
C SER A 121 5.95 1.53 14.52
N ARG A 122 4.71 1.01 14.59
CA ARG A 122 4.12 0.09 13.60
C ARG A 122 2.72 0.56 13.21
N LEU A 123 2.47 0.68 11.90
CA LEU A 123 1.16 0.98 11.34
C LEU A 123 0.43 -0.34 11.04
N TYR A 124 -0.64 -0.63 11.79
CA TYR A 124 -1.39 -1.88 11.67
C TYR A 124 -2.48 -1.83 10.62
N ALA A 125 -3.24 -0.75 10.55
CA ALA A 125 -4.34 -0.63 9.60
C ALA A 125 -4.68 0.83 9.31
N ALA A 126 -5.15 1.09 8.11
CA ALA A 126 -5.58 2.40 7.64
C ALA A 126 -6.90 2.23 6.86
N TRP A 127 -8.01 2.57 7.52
CA TRP A 127 -9.36 2.35 7.01
C TRP A 127 -10.01 3.64 6.48
N GLY A 128 -11.19 3.54 5.89
CA GLY A 128 -11.95 4.69 5.38
C GLY A 128 -11.34 5.33 4.13
N ASN A 129 -11.73 6.58 3.88
CA ASN A 129 -11.40 7.31 2.64
C ASN A 129 -10.12 8.14 2.76
N ILE A 130 -8.97 7.48 2.99
CA ILE A 130 -7.67 8.15 3.02
C ILE A 130 -7.19 8.39 1.58
N LYS A 131 -6.93 9.65 1.21
CA LYS A 131 -6.48 10.02 -0.15
C LYS A 131 -4.97 10.18 -0.22
N ASP A 132 -4.43 11.12 0.55
CA ASP A 132 -3.01 11.42 0.60
C ASP A 132 -2.51 11.17 2.02
N TYR A 133 -1.51 10.32 2.17
CA TYR A 133 -1.07 9.91 3.49
C TYR A 133 0.43 10.14 3.68
N VAL A 134 0.76 10.80 4.78
CA VAL A 134 2.16 10.96 5.22
C VAL A 134 2.38 10.05 6.42
N VAL A 135 3.21 9.04 6.23
CA VAL A 135 3.56 8.10 7.31
C VAL A 135 4.35 8.83 8.39
N PRO A 136 3.91 8.81 9.66
CA PRO A 136 4.63 9.46 10.75
C PRO A 136 6.08 8.98 10.86
N SER A 137 7.00 9.87 11.23
CA SER A 137 8.42 9.53 11.37
C SER A 137 8.73 8.51 12.47
N SER A 138 7.81 8.29 13.40
CA SER A 138 7.91 7.21 14.40
C SER A 138 7.74 5.82 13.81
N VAL A 139 7.06 5.70 12.64
CA VAL A 139 6.71 4.41 12.04
C VAL A 139 7.92 3.82 11.32
N SER A 140 8.32 2.62 11.72
CA SER A 140 9.38 1.83 11.09
C SER A 140 8.86 0.68 10.23
N SER A 141 7.61 0.26 10.41
CA SER A 141 6.98 -0.77 9.58
C SER A 141 5.50 -0.46 9.26
N ILE A 142 5.12 -0.76 8.02
CA ILE A 142 3.72 -0.89 7.60
C ILE A 142 3.41 -2.38 7.62
N GLU A 143 2.43 -2.78 8.42
CA GLU A 143 2.13 -4.18 8.68
C GLU A 143 1.35 -4.85 7.54
N ASN A 144 1.14 -6.17 7.67
CA ASN A 144 0.36 -6.92 6.69
C ASN A 144 -1.06 -6.34 6.56
N ASN A 145 -1.55 -6.21 5.33
CA ASN A 145 -2.89 -5.73 4.99
C ASN A 145 -3.20 -4.29 5.44
N ALA A 146 -2.22 -3.48 5.80
CA ALA A 146 -2.44 -2.18 6.45
C ALA A 146 -3.35 -1.23 5.65
N PHE A 147 -3.23 -1.15 4.33
CA PHE A 147 -4.08 -0.36 3.41
C PHE A 147 -4.90 -1.26 2.47
N TYR A 148 -5.19 -2.49 2.88
CA TYR A 148 -5.86 -3.50 2.05
C TYR A 148 -7.19 -3.00 1.49
N TYR A 149 -7.34 -2.99 0.16
CA TYR A 149 -8.52 -2.45 -0.56
C TYR A 149 -8.84 -0.98 -0.26
N ASN A 150 -7.86 -0.16 0.13
CA ASN A 150 -8.08 1.27 0.24
C ASN A 150 -8.10 1.91 -1.15
N SER A 151 -9.28 1.90 -1.77
CA SER A 151 -9.50 2.42 -3.12
C SER A 151 -9.40 3.94 -3.22
N SER A 152 -9.38 4.65 -2.10
CA SER A 152 -9.29 6.11 -2.07
C SER A 152 -7.86 6.62 -2.05
N LEU A 153 -6.88 5.80 -1.64
CA LEU A 153 -5.48 6.20 -1.52
C LEU A 153 -4.89 6.55 -2.88
N THR A 154 -4.44 7.80 -3.04
CA THR A 154 -3.84 8.32 -4.27
C THR A 154 -2.34 8.52 -4.15
N SER A 155 -1.87 8.89 -2.97
CA SER A 155 -0.43 9.07 -2.71
C SER A 155 -0.06 8.68 -1.28
N LEU A 156 1.19 8.22 -1.12
CA LEU A 156 1.79 7.99 0.19
C LEU A 156 3.25 8.44 0.17
N SER A 157 3.67 9.16 1.23
CA SER A 157 5.07 9.47 1.47
C SER A 157 5.50 8.97 2.85
N ALA A 158 6.73 8.46 2.93
CA ALA A 158 7.31 7.96 4.17
C ALA A 158 8.65 8.61 4.48
N SER A 159 8.99 8.67 5.76
CA SER A 159 10.31 9.08 6.22
C SER A 159 11.35 7.98 6.01
N SER A 160 12.63 8.33 6.19
CA SER A 160 13.75 7.37 6.17
C SER A 160 13.71 6.32 7.29
N ASN A 161 12.81 6.46 8.25
CA ASN A 161 12.66 5.47 9.33
C ASN A 161 11.83 4.25 8.91
N LEU A 162 11.05 4.34 7.82
CA LEU A 162 10.29 3.20 7.30
C LEU A 162 11.23 2.22 6.59
N ILE A 163 11.38 1.02 7.14
CA ILE A 163 12.31 -0.01 6.65
C ILE A 163 11.62 -1.24 6.05
N SER A 164 10.33 -1.47 6.35
CA SER A 164 9.62 -2.65 5.85
C SER A 164 8.17 -2.38 5.48
N ILE A 165 7.71 -3.10 4.45
CA ILE A 165 6.32 -3.16 3.99
C ILE A 165 5.87 -4.61 4.01
N GLY A 166 4.79 -4.85 4.74
CA GLY A 166 4.22 -6.18 4.96
C GLY A 166 3.53 -6.78 3.74
N LYS A 167 3.12 -8.04 3.90
CA LYS A 167 2.30 -8.77 2.93
C LYS A 167 1.01 -8.02 2.67
N GLU A 168 0.63 -7.86 1.38
CA GLU A 168 -0.65 -7.28 0.96
C GLU A 168 -0.93 -5.88 1.53
N ALA A 169 0.13 -5.14 1.96
CA ALA A 169 -0.02 -3.86 2.64
C ALA A 169 -0.81 -2.82 1.83
N PHE A 170 -0.68 -2.82 0.50
CA PHE A 170 -1.40 -1.94 -0.44
C PHE A 170 -2.16 -2.75 -1.51
N TYR A 171 -2.61 -3.97 -1.16
CA TYR A 171 -3.33 -4.82 -2.10
C TYR A 171 -4.62 -4.14 -2.57
N ASP A 172 -4.81 -4.07 -3.91
CA ASP A 172 -5.95 -3.40 -4.56
C ASP A 172 -6.18 -1.92 -4.15
N CYS A 173 -5.09 -1.20 -3.81
CA CYS A 173 -5.10 0.26 -3.78
C CYS A 173 -5.12 0.79 -5.23
N VAL A 174 -6.23 0.59 -5.92
CA VAL A 174 -6.35 0.79 -7.39
C VAL A 174 -6.08 2.21 -7.84
N ASN A 175 -6.26 3.21 -6.97
CA ASN A 175 -6.04 4.62 -7.26
C ASN A 175 -4.67 5.15 -6.81
N LEU A 176 -3.82 4.32 -6.17
CA LEU A 176 -2.48 4.71 -5.77
C LEU A 176 -1.64 5.04 -7.00
N ALA A 177 -1.33 6.32 -7.18
CA ALA A 177 -0.60 6.82 -8.34
C ALA A 177 0.88 7.07 -8.04
N SER A 178 1.20 7.42 -6.78
CA SER A 178 2.58 7.69 -6.36
C SER A 178 2.84 7.20 -4.94
N ILE A 179 4.06 6.72 -4.72
CA ILE A 179 4.53 6.31 -3.39
C ILE A 179 6.03 6.60 -3.26
N GLU A 180 6.44 7.15 -2.11
CA GLU A 180 7.83 7.47 -1.80
C GLU A 180 8.30 6.62 -0.61
N LEU A 181 9.30 5.76 -0.84
CA LEU A 181 9.82 4.78 0.11
C LEU A 181 11.36 4.84 0.16
N PRO A 182 11.96 5.78 0.89
CA PRO A 182 13.39 6.07 0.74
C PRO A 182 14.33 4.94 1.22
N GLU A 183 13.97 4.19 2.28
CA GLU A 183 14.90 3.26 2.95
C GLU A 183 14.37 1.83 3.10
N VAL A 184 13.28 1.47 2.42
CA VAL A 184 12.71 0.12 2.49
C VAL A 184 13.68 -0.91 1.92
N THR A 185 13.92 -1.99 2.66
CA THR A 185 14.83 -3.07 2.26
C THR A 185 14.11 -4.32 1.73
N ILE A 186 12.86 -4.50 2.11
CA ILE A 186 12.02 -5.65 1.71
C ILE A 186 10.62 -5.15 1.36
N ILE A 187 10.14 -5.52 0.18
CA ILE A 187 8.75 -5.38 -0.24
C ILE A 187 8.08 -6.75 -0.10
N GLY A 188 7.03 -6.85 0.71
CA GLY A 188 6.36 -8.10 1.05
C GLY A 188 5.59 -8.74 -0.11
N THR A 189 5.10 -9.96 0.12
CA THR A 189 4.23 -10.70 -0.81
C THR A 189 3.00 -9.88 -1.16
N SER A 190 2.69 -9.74 -2.45
CA SER A 190 1.52 -9.02 -2.99
C SER A 190 1.36 -7.59 -2.45
N ALA A 191 2.44 -6.95 -1.97
CA ALA A 191 2.36 -5.69 -1.24
C ALA A 191 1.67 -4.57 -2.05
N PHE A 192 1.87 -4.52 -3.37
CA PHE A 192 1.26 -3.55 -4.29
C PHE A 192 0.42 -4.23 -5.38
N ALA A 193 0.01 -5.48 -5.18
CA ALA A 193 -0.80 -6.18 -6.19
C ALA A 193 -2.10 -5.42 -6.44
N GLY A 194 -2.45 -5.22 -7.72
CA GLY A 194 -3.67 -4.52 -8.12
C GLY A 194 -3.59 -2.97 -8.09
N CYS A 195 -2.43 -2.36 -7.75
CA CYS A 195 -2.25 -0.91 -7.83
C CYS A 195 -2.19 -0.44 -9.30
N SER A 196 -3.32 -0.49 -9.99
CA SER A 196 -3.39 -0.33 -11.45
C SER A 196 -3.08 1.09 -11.95
N LYS A 197 -3.23 2.12 -11.11
CA LYS A 197 -2.86 3.50 -11.44
C LYS A 197 -1.43 3.89 -11.08
N LEU A 198 -0.64 2.98 -10.53
CA LEU A 198 0.78 3.21 -10.26
C LEU A 198 1.54 3.25 -11.59
N THR A 199 1.91 4.46 -12.05
CA THR A 199 2.55 4.67 -13.36
C THR A 199 4.07 4.63 -13.28
N SER A 200 4.63 4.94 -12.11
CA SER A 200 6.05 4.89 -11.81
C SER A 200 6.28 4.44 -10.37
N PHE A 201 7.38 3.76 -10.14
CA PHE A 201 7.81 3.35 -8.80
C PHE A 201 9.32 3.53 -8.68
N THR A 202 9.73 4.36 -7.72
CA THR A 202 11.15 4.54 -7.40
C THR A 202 11.53 3.51 -6.34
N PHE A 203 12.30 2.50 -6.75
CA PHE A 203 12.79 1.48 -5.82
C PHE A 203 13.86 2.06 -4.90
N PRO A 204 13.77 1.80 -3.57
CA PRO A 204 14.80 2.20 -2.62
C PRO A 204 16.18 1.63 -2.99
N LYS A 205 17.24 2.41 -2.82
CA LYS A 205 18.63 1.97 -3.14
C LYS A 205 19.04 0.73 -2.35
N ASN A 206 18.54 0.60 -1.11
CA ASN A 206 18.87 -0.51 -0.20
C ASN A 206 17.92 -1.71 -0.35
N LEU A 207 17.02 -1.71 -1.32
CA LEU A 207 16.10 -2.82 -1.55
C LEU A 207 16.85 -4.06 -1.99
N THR A 208 16.66 -5.16 -1.24
CA THR A 208 17.29 -6.45 -1.52
C THR A 208 16.30 -7.50 -2.04
N THR A 209 15.02 -7.37 -1.66
CA THR A 209 14.02 -8.40 -1.95
C THR A 209 12.69 -7.79 -2.38
N ILE A 210 12.16 -8.30 -3.50
CA ILE A 210 10.78 -8.09 -3.96
C ILE A 210 10.04 -9.42 -3.80
N GLY A 211 8.95 -9.42 -3.02
CA GLY A 211 8.19 -10.61 -2.67
C GLY A 211 7.40 -11.23 -3.83
N TYR A 212 6.81 -12.41 -3.56
CA TYR A 212 5.87 -13.07 -4.48
C TYR A 212 4.74 -12.12 -4.89
N ALA A 213 4.47 -12.00 -6.20
CA ALA A 213 3.39 -11.19 -6.77
C ALA A 213 3.35 -9.72 -6.28
N ALA A 214 4.48 -9.15 -5.81
CA ALA A 214 4.50 -7.86 -5.10
C ALA A 214 3.89 -6.70 -5.91
N PHE A 215 4.03 -6.69 -7.24
CA PHE A 215 3.45 -5.71 -8.18
C PHE A 215 2.52 -6.39 -9.21
N TYR A 216 1.93 -7.53 -8.87
CA TYR A 216 1.01 -8.23 -9.78
C TYR A 216 -0.14 -7.31 -10.22
N GLY A 217 -0.36 -7.16 -11.51
CA GLY A 217 -1.47 -6.35 -12.03
C GLY A 217 -1.27 -4.82 -11.92
N CYS A 218 -0.07 -4.33 -11.61
CA CYS A 218 0.26 -2.91 -11.71
C CYS A 218 0.34 -2.49 -13.19
N SER A 219 -0.79 -2.50 -13.87
CA SER A 219 -0.88 -2.30 -15.33
C SER A 219 -0.49 -0.91 -15.81
N GLY A 220 -0.47 0.08 -14.90
CA GLY A 220 -0.02 1.44 -15.18
C GLY A 220 1.49 1.62 -15.30
N LEU A 221 2.29 0.70 -14.74
CA LEU A 221 3.75 0.78 -14.80
C LEU A 221 4.24 0.67 -16.24
N THR A 222 5.03 1.67 -16.68
CA THR A 222 5.60 1.70 -18.04
C THR A 222 7.10 1.39 -18.06
N THR A 223 7.79 1.73 -16.98
CA THR A 223 9.23 1.54 -16.83
C THR A 223 9.54 1.04 -15.43
N LEU A 224 10.48 0.10 -15.32
CA LEU A 224 11.07 -0.33 -14.07
C LEU A 224 12.56 0.02 -14.04
N SER A 225 13.05 0.58 -12.94
CA SER A 225 14.48 0.74 -12.67
C SER A 225 14.82 -0.01 -11.39
N LEU A 226 15.22 -1.29 -11.53
CA LEU A 226 15.54 -2.18 -10.43
C LEU A 226 16.90 -1.81 -9.82
N PRO A 227 17.02 -1.68 -8.49
CA PRO A 227 18.24 -1.17 -7.85
C PRO A 227 19.39 -2.20 -7.88
N SER A 228 20.63 -1.70 -7.83
CA SER A 228 21.84 -2.53 -7.92
C SER A 228 22.00 -3.55 -6.79
N ASN A 229 21.39 -3.30 -5.63
CA ASN A 229 21.45 -4.18 -4.45
C ASN A 229 20.38 -5.28 -4.45
N LEU A 230 19.52 -5.32 -5.47
CA LEU A 230 18.45 -6.31 -5.55
C LEU A 230 19.02 -7.69 -5.80
N THR A 231 18.74 -8.63 -4.90
CA THR A 231 19.25 -10.02 -4.97
C THR A 231 18.15 -11.04 -5.27
N LYS A 232 16.89 -10.72 -4.91
CA LYS A 232 15.77 -11.65 -5.08
C LYS A 232 14.51 -10.98 -5.58
N ILE A 233 13.86 -11.61 -6.58
CA ILE A 233 12.53 -11.24 -7.09
C ILE A 233 11.65 -12.47 -7.02
N GLY A 234 10.52 -12.36 -6.31
CA GLY A 234 9.56 -13.45 -6.17
C GLY A 234 8.84 -13.79 -7.48
N MET A 235 8.35 -15.01 -7.56
CA MET A 235 7.52 -15.47 -8.68
C MET A 235 6.32 -14.53 -8.89
N ASN A 236 5.96 -14.25 -10.14
CA ASN A 236 4.86 -13.39 -10.55
C ASN A 236 4.97 -11.91 -10.10
N ALA A 237 6.12 -11.46 -9.59
CA ALA A 237 6.27 -10.12 -8.99
C ALA A 237 5.75 -8.99 -9.89
N PHE A 238 5.95 -9.08 -11.20
CA PHE A 238 5.51 -8.11 -12.21
C PHE A 238 4.54 -8.69 -13.25
N ARG A 239 3.91 -9.83 -12.92
CA ARG A 239 2.94 -10.44 -13.82
C ARG A 239 1.73 -9.52 -14.00
N LYS A 240 1.17 -9.44 -15.21
CA LYS A 240 0.08 -8.54 -15.61
C LYS A 240 0.42 -7.03 -15.52
N CYS A 241 1.68 -6.66 -15.41
CA CYS A 241 2.12 -5.27 -15.61
C CYS A 241 2.17 -4.94 -17.11
N ASN A 242 1.03 -4.97 -17.79
CA ASN A 242 0.93 -4.93 -19.25
C ASN A 242 1.39 -3.60 -19.88
N GLY A 243 1.58 -2.55 -19.09
CA GLY A 243 2.12 -1.26 -19.52
C GLY A 243 3.64 -1.25 -19.71
N LEU A 244 4.37 -2.28 -19.20
CA LEU A 244 5.82 -2.27 -19.21
C LEU A 244 6.42 -2.36 -20.62
N THR A 245 7.25 -1.37 -20.96
CA THR A 245 8.00 -1.28 -22.21
C THR A 245 9.51 -1.30 -22.00
N SER A 246 9.99 -0.91 -20.82
CA SER A 246 11.40 -0.79 -20.50
C SER A 246 11.69 -1.27 -19.08
N ILE A 247 12.71 -2.12 -18.94
CA ILE A 247 13.16 -2.65 -17.64
C ILE A 247 14.67 -2.44 -17.56
N TYR A 248 15.10 -1.61 -16.62
CA TYR A 248 16.53 -1.38 -16.33
C TYR A 248 16.92 -2.24 -15.13
N ALA A 249 17.73 -3.24 -15.34
CA ALA A 249 18.29 -4.09 -14.30
C ALA A 249 19.69 -3.53 -13.96
N ASN A 250 19.78 -2.72 -12.87
CA ASN A 250 21.04 -2.06 -12.52
C ASN A 250 22.04 -2.99 -11.78
N MET A 251 21.70 -4.26 -11.62
CA MET A 251 22.57 -5.27 -10.99
C MET A 251 23.58 -5.80 -12.01
N THR A 252 24.85 -5.93 -11.62
CA THR A 252 25.88 -6.61 -12.43
C THR A 252 25.72 -8.13 -12.42
N THR A 253 25.15 -8.67 -11.34
CA THR A 253 24.71 -10.06 -11.24
C THR A 253 23.20 -10.09 -11.23
N PRO A 254 22.53 -10.81 -12.16
CA PRO A 254 21.06 -10.89 -12.19
C PRO A 254 20.48 -11.33 -10.84
N ALA A 255 19.45 -10.64 -10.38
CA ALA A 255 18.71 -11.07 -9.19
C ALA A 255 18.14 -12.49 -9.42
N GLU A 256 18.14 -13.30 -8.37
CA GLU A 256 17.55 -14.64 -8.38
C GLU A 256 16.04 -14.56 -8.55
N ILE A 257 15.48 -15.38 -9.43
CA ILE A 257 14.05 -15.54 -9.66
C ILE A 257 13.72 -17.02 -9.59
N ASP A 258 12.99 -17.46 -8.55
CA ASP A 258 12.65 -18.89 -8.34
C ASP A 258 11.88 -19.48 -9.52
N GLN A 259 10.86 -18.74 -10.00
CA GLN A 259 10.10 -18.99 -11.23
C GLN A 259 9.97 -17.66 -11.96
N CYS A 260 9.24 -17.56 -13.09
CA CYS A 260 9.25 -16.30 -13.79
C CYS A 260 8.48 -15.19 -13.08
N ALA A 261 9.12 -14.01 -12.91
CA ALA A 261 8.52 -12.82 -12.34
C ALA A 261 7.68 -12.03 -13.36
N PHE A 262 7.95 -12.22 -14.65
CA PHE A 262 7.32 -11.54 -15.77
C PHE A 262 6.52 -12.54 -16.63
N ASP A 263 5.40 -12.13 -17.19
CA ASP A 263 4.68 -12.98 -18.15
C ASP A 263 5.27 -12.90 -19.57
N GLU A 264 4.84 -13.82 -20.44
CA GLU A 264 5.37 -13.97 -21.80
C GLU A 264 5.21 -12.70 -22.63
N ASN A 265 4.09 -11.97 -22.44
CA ASN A 265 3.84 -10.74 -23.18
C ASN A 265 4.88 -9.65 -22.84
N ILE A 266 5.24 -9.51 -21.55
CA ILE A 266 6.28 -8.56 -21.13
C ILE A 266 7.63 -8.96 -21.69
N LYS A 267 8.02 -10.24 -21.59
CA LYS A 267 9.30 -10.75 -22.11
C LYS A 267 9.44 -10.57 -23.62
N ALA A 268 8.33 -10.67 -24.36
CA ALA A 268 8.32 -10.50 -25.82
C ALA A 268 8.40 -9.02 -26.25
N ASN A 269 7.75 -8.11 -25.51
CA ASN A 269 7.52 -6.73 -25.97
C ASN A 269 8.42 -5.70 -25.30
N ALA A 270 8.72 -5.85 -24.01
CA ALA A 270 9.59 -4.93 -23.28
C ALA A 270 11.07 -5.12 -23.65
N THR A 271 11.83 -4.02 -23.57
CA THR A 271 13.30 -4.08 -23.67
C THR A 271 13.89 -4.18 -22.26
N LEU A 272 14.71 -5.22 -22.06
CA LEU A 272 15.53 -5.37 -20.87
C LEU A 272 16.87 -4.67 -21.11
N TYR A 273 17.17 -3.67 -20.28
CA TYR A 273 18.44 -2.97 -20.27
C TYR A 273 19.30 -3.50 -19.12
N VAL A 274 20.56 -3.90 -19.44
CA VAL A 274 21.51 -4.47 -18.49
C VAL A 274 22.82 -3.69 -18.51
N PRO A 275 23.62 -3.65 -17.43
CA PRO A 275 24.88 -2.92 -17.41
C PRO A 275 25.87 -3.43 -18.47
N ASN A 276 26.68 -2.52 -19.01
CA ASN A 276 27.72 -2.85 -19.98
C ASN A 276 28.60 -4.01 -19.51
N GLY A 277 28.85 -4.99 -20.40
CA GLY A 277 29.63 -6.20 -20.13
C GLY A 277 28.87 -7.32 -19.41
N THR A 278 27.56 -7.15 -19.14
CA THR A 278 26.77 -8.17 -18.42
C THR A 278 25.77 -8.94 -19.30
N TYR A 279 25.68 -8.61 -20.60
CA TYR A 279 24.75 -9.26 -21.52
C TYR A 279 24.77 -10.79 -21.42
N GLN A 280 25.96 -11.39 -21.46
CA GLN A 280 26.09 -12.86 -21.42
C GLN A 280 25.60 -13.46 -20.11
N THR A 281 25.79 -12.75 -18.98
CA THR A 281 25.31 -13.19 -17.67
C THR A 281 23.77 -13.21 -17.62
N TYR A 282 23.12 -12.18 -18.20
CA TYR A 282 21.66 -12.11 -18.28
C TYR A 282 21.07 -13.09 -19.30
N ALA A 283 21.76 -13.29 -20.43
CA ALA A 283 21.32 -14.20 -21.50
C ALA A 283 21.28 -15.69 -21.10
N VAL A 284 21.89 -16.06 -19.98
CA VAL A 284 21.83 -17.43 -19.43
C VAL A 284 21.05 -17.52 -18.11
N ALA A 285 20.76 -16.39 -17.48
CA ALA A 285 20.08 -16.36 -16.18
C ALA A 285 18.59 -16.73 -16.29
N ASN A 286 18.09 -17.50 -15.32
CA ASN A 286 16.70 -17.94 -15.28
C ASN A 286 15.72 -16.76 -15.36
N CYS A 287 14.66 -16.89 -16.15
CA CYS A 287 13.65 -15.87 -16.44
C CYS A 287 14.19 -14.64 -17.23
N TRP A 288 15.41 -14.16 -16.95
CA TRP A 288 16.03 -13.03 -17.66
C TRP A 288 16.38 -13.37 -19.12
N ARG A 289 16.89 -14.60 -19.38
CA ARG A 289 17.23 -15.10 -20.71
C ARG A 289 16.04 -15.15 -21.69
N ASP A 290 14.83 -15.13 -21.16
CA ASP A 290 13.60 -15.27 -21.97
C ASP A 290 13.15 -13.93 -22.58
N PHE A 291 13.81 -12.81 -22.26
CA PHE A 291 13.54 -11.53 -22.90
C PHE A 291 14.06 -11.52 -24.34
N LEU A 292 13.18 -11.20 -25.28
CA LEU A 292 13.55 -11.15 -26.71
C LEU A 292 14.43 -9.95 -27.08
N LYS A 293 14.44 -8.91 -26.25
CA LYS A 293 15.17 -7.65 -26.47
C LYS A 293 16.03 -7.35 -25.26
N ILE A 294 17.30 -7.75 -25.27
CA ILE A 294 18.27 -7.38 -24.23
C ILE A 294 19.26 -6.40 -24.83
N LYS A 295 19.49 -5.27 -24.17
CA LYS A 295 20.45 -4.22 -24.57
C LYS A 295 21.33 -3.85 -23.40
N GLU A 296 22.59 -3.60 -23.67
CA GLU A 296 23.49 -3.02 -22.69
C GLU A 296 23.33 -1.50 -22.61
N PHE A 297 23.54 -0.95 -21.43
CA PHE A 297 23.53 0.49 -21.19
C PHE A 297 24.65 0.87 -20.23
N ASP A 298 25.09 2.13 -20.31
CA ASP A 298 26.12 2.66 -19.46
C ASP A 298 25.55 3.03 -18.09
N SER A 299 25.86 2.25 -17.05
CA SER A 299 25.34 2.43 -15.68
C SER A 299 25.78 3.73 -15.01
N THR A 300 26.75 4.45 -15.61
CA THR A 300 27.16 5.77 -15.14
C THR A 300 26.11 6.85 -15.37
N GLY A 301 25.02 6.55 -16.11
CA GLY A 301 23.94 7.47 -16.48
C GLY A 301 22.58 7.22 -15.82
N VAL A 302 22.39 6.17 -15.00
CA VAL A 302 21.03 5.77 -14.52
C VAL A 302 20.48 6.63 -13.39
N GLU A 303 21.26 7.40 -12.68
CA GLU A 303 20.71 8.55 -11.92
C GLU A 303 20.11 9.62 -12.84
N SER A 304 20.32 9.52 -14.15
CA SER A 304 19.89 10.50 -15.16
C SER A 304 18.94 9.98 -16.25
N VAL A 305 18.49 8.71 -16.25
CA VAL A 305 17.50 8.21 -17.23
C VAL A 305 16.05 8.60 -16.87
N PHE A 306 15.80 9.00 -15.66
CA PHE A 306 14.80 10.03 -15.40
C PHE A 306 15.46 11.41 -15.61
N SER A 307 16.27 11.55 -16.66
CA SER A 307 16.89 12.81 -17.00
C SER A 307 15.76 13.76 -17.38
N THR A 308 15.76 14.83 -16.68
CA THR A 308 15.15 16.12 -16.86
C THR A 308 14.92 16.63 -18.31
N SER A 309 15.22 15.86 -19.36
CA SER A 309 14.99 16.26 -20.75
C SER A 309 13.54 16.17 -21.20
N ASP A 310 12.70 15.34 -20.55
CA ASP A 310 11.28 15.22 -20.86
C ASP A 310 10.37 15.69 -19.69
N VAL A 311 10.93 15.95 -18.53
CA VAL A 311 10.21 16.49 -17.37
C VAL A 311 10.15 18.01 -17.51
N LYS A 312 9.01 18.53 -17.96
CA LYS A 312 8.78 19.97 -18.11
C LYS A 312 8.37 20.57 -16.77
N GLU A 313 8.95 21.73 -16.43
CA GLU A 313 8.43 22.56 -15.37
C GLU A 313 7.00 22.99 -15.70
N LEU A 314 6.06 22.65 -14.83
CA LEU A 314 4.65 23.05 -14.97
C LEU A 314 4.34 24.35 -14.24
N SER A 315 4.94 24.55 -13.09
CA SER A 315 4.72 25.75 -12.27
C SER A 315 5.80 25.90 -11.20
N ARG A 316 6.03 27.14 -10.80
CA ARG A 316 7.01 27.53 -9.78
C ARG A 316 6.34 28.40 -8.72
N TYR A 317 6.74 28.25 -7.47
CA TYR A 317 6.16 28.96 -6.33
C TYR A 317 7.25 29.45 -5.37
N THR A 318 6.96 30.53 -4.66
CA THR A 318 7.72 30.92 -3.46
C THR A 318 7.47 29.93 -2.32
N VAL A 319 8.29 29.99 -1.27
CA VAL A 319 8.08 29.22 -0.02
C VAL A 319 6.73 29.49 0.65
N ASN A 320 6.11 30.65 0.36
CA ASN A 320 4.81 31.05 0.90
C ASN A 320 3.65 30.66 -0.02
N GLY A 321 3.91 29.85 -1.08
CA GLY A 321 2.88 29.33 -1.99
C GLY A 321 2.45 30.29 -3.10
N GLN A 322 3.08 31.47 -3.25
CA GLN A 322 2.76 32.41 -4.33
C GLN A 322 3.36 31.90 -5.65
N ARG A 323 2.55 31.80 -6.70
CA ARG A 323 3.00 31.34 -8.02
C ARG A 323 3.92 32.38 -8.69
N LEU A 324 5.05 31.89 -9.21
CA LEU A 324 6.04 32.69 -9.92
C LEU A 324 5.92 32.44 -11.43
N LYS A 325 6.14 33.49 -12.23
CA LYS A 325 6.20 33.37 -13.69
C LYS A 325 7.61 33.00 -14.18
N GLU A 326 8.63 33.39 -13.42
CA GLU A 326 10.05 33.15 -13.70
C GLU A 326 10.80 32.80 -12.40
N PRO A 327 11.99 32.16 -12.49
CA PRO A 327 12.83 31.91 -11.31
C PRO A 327 13.19 33.22 -10.59
N THR A 328 12.95 33.26 -9.29
CA THR A 328 13.33 34.42 -8.45
C THR A 328 14.42 34.02 -7.46
N ARG A 329 15.30 34.96 -7.16
CA ARG A 329 16.42 34.74 -6.22
C ARG A 329 15.92 34.20 -4.88
N GLY A 330 16.57 33.14 -4.40
CA GLY A 330 16.18 32.43 -3.17
C GLY A 330 15.60 31.06 -3.42
N LEU A 331 14.89 30.51 -2.42
CA LEU A 331 14.31 29.16 -2.49
C LEU A 331 12.99 29.18 -3.25
N ASN A 332 12.92 28.43 -4.35
CA ASN A 332 11.74 28.23 -5.15
C ASN A 332 11.26 26.78 -5.02
N ILE A 333 9.94 26.55 -5.06
CA ILE A 333 9.31 25.21 -5.12
C ILE A 333 8.82 25.03 -6.55
N VAL A 334 9.36 24.06 -7.26
CA VAL A 334 9.04 23.79 -8.68
C VAL A 334 8.26 22.50 -8.80
N LYS A 335 7.11 22.56 -9.49
CA LYS A 335 6.32 21.38 -9.85
C LYS A 335 6.62 20.99 -11.28
N TYR A 336 6.80 19.68 -11.50
CA TYR A 336 7.17 19.10 -12.79
C TYR A 336 6.05 18.24 -13.38
N SER A 337 6.16 17.95 -14.69
CA SER A 337 5.20 17.13 -15.44
C SER A 337 5.13 15.66 -15.01
N ASP A 338 6.13 15.18 -14.29
CA ASP A 338 6.17 13.85 -13.67
C ASP A 338 5.43 13.78 -12.32
N GLY A 339 4.78 14.89 -11.89
CA GLY A 339 4.11 15.02 -10.61
C GLY A 339 5.03 15.38 -9.44
N SER A 340 6.35 15.39 -9.65
CA SER A 340 7.31 15.74 -8.60
C SER A 340 7.30 17.22 -8.25
N SER A 341 7.72 17.54 -7.01
CA SER A 341 8.00 18.91 -6.58
C SER A 341 9.42 18.97 -6.02
N ARG A 342 10.22 19.91 -6.50
CA ARG A 342 11.61 20.08 -6.08
C ARG A 342 11.83 21.46 -5.49
N LYS A 343 12.77 21.55 -4.53
CA LYS A 343 13.26 22.84 -3.98
C LYS A 343 14.49 23.25 -4.76
N GLU A 344 14.45 24.41 -5.38
CA GLU A 344 15.59 24.97 -6.13
C GLU A 344 16.05 26.28 -5.50
N ILE A 345 17.36 26.44 -5.34
CA ILE A 345 17.95 27.69 -4.88
C ILE A 345 18.43 28.46 -6.11
N VAL A 346 17.76 29.55 -6.43
CA VAL A 346 18.17 30.48 -7.48
C VAL A 346 19.11 31.50 -6.87
N LYS A 347 20.36 31.54 -7.36
CA LYS A 347 21.45 32.42 -6.89
C LYS A 347 21.27 33.86 -7.39
#